data_1cd40b9ef329d22d03d91651eae8497f
#
_entry.id   1cd40b9ef329d22d03d91651eae8497f
#
_cell.length_a   1.000
_cell.length_b   1.000
_cell.length_c   1.000
_cell.angle_alpha   90.00
_cell.angle_beta   90.00
_cell.angle_gamma   90.00
#
_symmetry.space_group_name_H-M   'P 1'
#
loop_
_entity.id
_entity.type
_entity.pdbx_description
1 polymer ?
#
loop_
_entity_poly.entity_id
_entity_poly.type
_entity_poly.pdbx_seq_one_letter_code
_entity_poly.pdbx_strand_id
1 'polypeptide(L)'
;RAMLRGADVTLVTGKVAITPPEFVTVVPVTSAQDMYEAVTAASADQDIIIKAAAVADYKPAEVSDNKIKKSDADMSIPLTRTKDILAFLGMQREEARKTDGDSRLARQIICGFSMETQNLLENSRKKLEKKKIDIVAANNLKTAGAGFGTDTNVLTLITQDEDIELPQMSKEECADRLLTQLIKMRK
;
A
#
# COMPACT_ATOMS: atom_id res chain seq x y z
N ARG A 1 -4.74 14.85 -1.39
CA ARG A 1 -4.15 15.70 -0.32
C ARG A 1 -2.66 15.98 -0.59
N ALA A 2 -1.86 14.99 -1.06
CA ALA A 2 -0.43 15.18 -1.35
C ALA A 2 -0.23 16.26 -2.44
N MET A 3 -0.97 16.17 -3.54
CA MET A 3 -0.96 17.18 -4.61
C MET A 3 -1.29 18.59 -4.08
N LEU A 4 -2.31 18.71 -3.22
CA LEU A 4 -2.67 20.00 -2.59
C LEU A 4 -1.56 20.57 -1.68
N ARG A 5 -0.60 19.76 -1.26
CA ARG A 5 0.60 20.15 -0.52
C ARG A 5 1.83 20.42 -1.42
N GLY A 6 1.62 20.45 -2.74
CA GLY A 6 2.66 20.75 -3.72
C GLY A 6 3.50 19.54 -4.15
N ALA A 7 3.08 18.32 -3.84
CA ALA A 7 3.76 17.11 -4.31
C ALA A 7 3.40 16.82 -5.78
N ASP A 8 4.38 16.37 -6.54
CA ASP A 8 4.15 15.65 -7.79
C ASP A 8 3.69 14.23 -7.47
N VAL A 9 2.50 13.84 -7.95
CA VAL A 9 1.84 12.60 -7.53
C VAL A 9 1.62 11.68 -8.71
N THR A 10 2.16 10.47 -8.62
CA THR A 10 1.82 9.34 -9.50
C THR A 10 0.89 8.39 -8.77
N LEU A 11 -0.31 8.20 -9.28
CA LEU A 11 -1.34 7.30 -8.76
C LEU A 11 -1.43 6.03 -9.59
N VAL A 12 -0.86 4.93 -9.09
CA VAL A 12 -1.08 3.59 -9.68
C VAL A 12 -2.35 3.01 -9.08
N THR A 13 -3.37 2.77 -9.90
CA THR A 13 -4.69 2.36 -9.43
C THR A 13 -5.34 1.30 -10.30
N GLY A 14 -5.97 0.31 -9.67
CA GLY A 14 -6.91 -0.58 -10.33
C GLY A 14 -8.22 0.13 -10.65
N LYS A 15 -9.16 -0.60 -11.24
CA LYS A 15 -10.50 -0.07 -11.55
C LYS A 15 -11.26 0.23 -10.25
N VAL A 16 -11.64 1.49 -10.06
CA VAL A 16 -12.41 1.99 -8.91
C VAL A 16 -13.62 2.77 -9.39
N ALA A 17 -14.62 2.96 -8.51
CA ALA A 17 -15.85 3.69 -8.83
C ALA A 17 -15.68 5.23 -8.76
N ILE A 18 -14.64 5.71 -8.07
CA ILE A 18 -14.36 7.13 -7.90
C ILE A 18 -13.45 7.65 -9.02
N THR A 19 -13.66 8.90 -9.43
CA THR A 19 -12.77 9.57 -10.38
C THR A 19 -11.46 9.93 -9.70
N PRO A 20 -10.30 9.64 -10.31
CA PRO A 20 -9.01 10.13 -9.80
C PRO A 20 -9.01 11.67 -9.68
N PRO A 21 -8.29 12.24 -8.71
CA PRO A 21 -8.17 13.69 -8.59
C PRO A 21 -7.51 14.31 -9.83
N GLU A 22 -7.85 15.54 -10.12
CA GLU A 22 -7.14 16.34 -11.14
C GLU A 22 -5.69 16.62 -10.71
N PHE A 23 -4.83 16.92 -11.67
CA PHE A 23 -3.41 17.26 -11.45
C PHE A 23 -2.56 16.15 -10.81
N VAL A 24 -2.95 14.90 -10.98
CA VAL A 24 -2.11 13.73 -10.65
C VAL A 24 -1.87 12.89 -11.90
N THR A 25 -0.69 12.30 -12.02
CA THR A 25 -0.40 11.33 -13.08
C THR A 25 -1.04 10.01 -12.73
N VAL A 26 -1.99 9.54 -13.54
CA VAL A 26 -2.72 8.29 -13.30
C VAL A 26 -2.13 7.16 -14.16
N VAL A 27 -1.75 6.06 -13.52
CA VAL A 27 -1.31 4.82 -14.16
C VAL A 27 -2.34 3.73 -13.87
N PRO A 28 -3.25 3.45 -14.81
CA PRO A 28 -4.27 2.43 -14.61
C PRO A 28 -3.67 1.03 -14.75
N VAL A 29 -4.07 0.11 -13.87
CA VAL A 29 -3.65 -1.29 -13.87
C VAL A 29 -4.85 -2.21 -13.68
N THR A 30 -4.74 -3.46 -14.14
CA THR A 30 -5.84 -4.43 -14.05
C THR A 30 -5.53 -5.58 -13.10
N SER A 31 -4.29 -6.05 -13.10
CA SER A 31 -3.85 -7.20 -12.29
C SER A 31 -2.83 -6.82 -11.22
N ALA A 32 -2.62 -7.74 -10.27
CA ALA A 32 -1.55 -7.61 -9.28
C ALA A 32 -0.16 -7.55 -9.95
N GLN A 33 0.02 -8.22 -11.09
CA GLN A 33 1.26 -8.20 -11.85
C GLN A 33 1.48 -6.82 -12.50
N ASP A 34 0.46 -6.24 -13.13
CA ASP A 34 0.54 -4.89 -13.72
C ASP A 34 0.87 -3.86 -12.65
N MET A 35 0.24 -3.96 -11.46
CA MET A 35 0.53 -3.05 -10.35
C MET A 35 1.96 -3.21 -9.85
N TYR A 36 2.46 -4.44 -9.75
CA TYR A 36 3.85 -4.68 -9.38
C TYR A 36 4.81 -4.02 -10.40
N GLU A 37 4.58 -4.22 -11.69
CA GLU A 37 5.42 -3.68 -12.76
C GLU A 37 5.37 -2.14 -12.79
N ALA A 38 4.19 -1.54 -12.74
CA ALA A 38 4.03 -0.10 -12.73
C ALA A 38 4.68 0.56 -11.51
N VAL A 39 4.48 0.00 -10.30
CA VAL A 39 5.08 0.53 -9.08
C VAL A 39 6.59 0.39 -9.09
N THR A 40 7.13 -0.77 -9.49
CA THR A 40 8.58 -0.99 -9.51
C THR A 40 9.29 -0.12 -10.56
N ALA A 41 8.66 0.10 -11.72
CA ALA A 41 9.20 0.99 -12.75
C ALA A 41 9.29 2.45 -12.28
N ALA A 42 8.30 2.92 -11.50
CA ALA A 42 8.25 4.30 -11.02
C ALA A 42 9.00 4.53 -9.70
N SER A 43 9.31 3.47 -8.94
CA SER A 43 9.71 3.57 -7.54
C SER A 43 11.03 4.32 -7.32
N ALA A 44 12.02 4.16 -8.19
CA ALA A 44 13.36 4.72 -8.00
C ALA A 44 13.37 6.26 -7.93
N ASP A 45 12.42 6.92 -8.58
CA ASP A 45 12.32 8.38 -8.68
C ASP A 45 11.36 8.99 -7.64
N GLN A 46 10.83 8.18 -6.72
CA GLN A 46 9.88 8.67 -5.72
C GLN A 46 10.58 8.95 -4.38
N ASP A 47 10.16 10.01 -3.72
CA ASP A 47 10.61 10.35 -2.38
C ASP A 47 9.81 9.62 -1.30
N ILE A 48 8.51 9.43 -1.54
CA ILE A 48 7.56 8.78 -0.63
C ILE A 48 6.72 7.81 -1.44
N ILE A 49 6.58 6.58 -0.96
CA ILE A 49 5.67 5.58 -1.53
C ILE A 49 4.62 5.20 -0.49
N ILE A 50 3.34 5.31 -0.86
CA ILE A 50 2.21 4.93 -0.01
C ILE A 50 1.43 3.81 -0.70
N LYS A 51 1.53 2.58 -0.18
CA LYS A 51 0.77 1.43 -0.69
C LYS A 51 -0.49 1.22 0.13
N ALA A 52 -1.62 1.76 -0.34
CA ALA A 52 -2.93 1.60 0.27
C ALA A 52 -3.78 0.50 -0.39
N ALA A 53 -3.47 0.11 -1.63
CA ALA A 53 -4.22 -0.88 -2.37
C ALA A 53 -4.19 -2.27 -1.70
N ALA A 54 -5.36 -2.92 -1.62
CA ALA A 54 -5.50 -4.31 -1.19
C ALA A 54 -5.23 -5.25 -2.38
N VAL A 55 -3.97 -5.58 -2.61
CA VAL A 55 -3.55 -6.49 -3.69
C VAL A 55 -3.69 -7.93 -3.20
N ALA A 56 -4.32 -8.79 -4.01
CA ALA A 56 -4.51 -10.20 -3.68
C ALA A 56 -3.14 -10.92 -3.59
N ASP A 57 -2.95 -11.75 -2.56
CA ASP A 57 -1.74 -12.54 -2.34
C ASP A 57 -1.64 -13.76 -3.25
N TYR A 58 -2.75 -14.15 -3.89
CA TYR A 58 -2.84 -15.29 -4.78
C TYR A 58 -3.58 -14.96 -6.07
N LYS A 59 -3.18 -15.63 -7.14
CA LYS A 59 -3.86 -15.61 -8.44
C LYS A 59 -4.00 -17.03 -8.96
N PRO A 60 -4.92 -17.31 -9.91
CA PRO A 60 -4.93 -18.59 -10.62
C PRO A 60 -3.55 -18.90 -11.21
N ALA A 61 -3.10 -20.16 -11.04
CA ALA A 61 -1.83 -20.60 -11.59
C ALA A 61 -1.86 -20.60 -13.13
N GLU A 62 -3.02 -20.91 -13.69
CA GLU A 62 -3.26 -20.95 -15.12
C GLU A 62 -4.55 -20.17 -15.46
N VAL A 63 -4.56 -19.47 -16.57
CA VAL A 63 -5.72 -18.77 -17.11
C VAL A 63 -6.10 -19.46 -18.42
N SER A 64 -7.35 -19.89 -18.55
CA SER A 64 -7.85 -20.52 -19.78
C SER A 64 -8.26 -19.46 -20.78
N ASP A 65 -7.76 -19.57 -22.03
CA ASP A 65 -8.18 -18.69 -23.14
C ASP A 65 -9.60 -18.99 -23.60
N ASN A 66 -10.13 -20.18 -23.25
CA ASN A 66 -11.45 -20.61 -23.64
C ASN A 66 -12.38 -20.78 -22.45
N LYS A 67 -13.68 -20.63 -22.71
CA LYS A 67 -14.71 -20.89 -21.71
C LYS A 67 -14.62 -22.31 -21.18
N ILE A 68 -14.40 -22.47 -19.88
CA ILE A 68 -14.44 -23.77 -19.20
C ILE A 68 -15.90 -24.24 -19.18
N LYS A 69 -16.16 -25.39 -19.80
CA LYS A 69 -17.50 -25.99 -19.82
C LYS A 69 -17.81 -26.61 -18.44
N LYS A 70 -19.09 -26.55 -18.06
CA LYS A 70 -19.58 -27.26 -16.88
C LYS A 70 -19.32 -28.78 -17.02
N SER A 71 -18.89 -29.40 -15.93
CA SER A 71 -18.89 -30.87 -15.74
C SER A 71 -19.75 -31.19 -14.52
N ASP A 72 -20.17 -32.44 -14.40
CA ASP A 72 -20.94 -32.94 -13.24
C ASP A 72 -20.05 -33.20 -12.01
N ALA A 73 -18.72 -33.00 -12.15
CA ALA A 73 -17.74 -33.15 -11.07
C ALA A 73 -17.35 -31.80 -10.48
N ASP A 74 -16.92 -31.83 -9.21
CA ASP A 74 -16.32 -30.66 -8.56
C ASP A 74 -15.06 -30.21 -9.30
N MET A 75 -14.85 -28.89 -9.35
CA MET A 75 -13.68 -28.26 -9.97
C MET A 75 -12.81 -27.60 -8.92
N SER A 76 -11.50 -27.84 -8.96
CA SER A 76 -10.51 -27.10 -8.17
C SER A 76 -9.70 -26.17 -9.06
N ILE A 77 -9.41 -24.98 -8.56
CA ILE A 77 -8.58 -23.98 -9.25
C ILE A 77 -7.26 -23.88 -8.48
N PRO A 78 -6.14 -24.34 -9.06
CA PRO A 78 -4.84 -24.15 -8.42
C PRO A 78 -4.46 -22.67 -8.39
N LEU A 79 -3.98 -22.22 -7.22
CA LEU A 79 -3.54 -20.85 -7.03
C LEU A 79 -2.03 -20.78 -6.87
N THR A 80 -1.44 -19.69 -7.37
CA THR A 80 -0.03 -19.33 -7.15
C THR A 80 0.08 -17.98 -6.46
N ARG A 81 1.18 -17.74 -5.75
CA ARG A 81 1.41 -16.46 -5.06
C ARG A 81 1.70 -15.34 -6.04
N THR A 82 1.19 -14.17 -5.72
CA THR A 82 1.56 -12.91 -6.39
C THR A 82 2.87 -12.36 -5.81
N LYS A 83 3.49 -11.42 -6.51
CA LYS A 83 4.68 -10.72 -6.03
C LYS A 83 4.31 -9.71 -4.94
N ASP A 84 5.09 -9.69 -3.87
CA ASP A 84 4.89 -8.78 -2.75
C ASP A 84 5.57 -7.42 -3.01
N ILE A 85 4.78 -6.44 -3.41
CA ILE A 85 5.24 -5.10 -3.77
C ILE A 85 5.98 -4.42 -2.61
N LEU A 86 5.42 -4.45 -1.39
CA LEU A 86 6.07 -3.80 -0.24
C LEU A 86 7.39 -4.46 0.14
N ALA A 87 7.44 -5.79 0.12
CA ALA A 87 8.68 -6.50 0.43
C ALA A 87 9.76 -6.19 -0.62
N PHE A 88 9.38 -6.11 -1.90
CA PHE A 88 10.31 -5.75 -2.97
C PHE A 88 10.87 -4.33 -2.77
N LEU A 89 10.00 -3.34 -2.54
CA LEU A 89 10.40 -1.94 -2.33
C LEU A 89 11.33 -1.79 -1.11
N GLY A 90 10.97 -2.42 0.01
CA GLY A 90 11.81 -2.38 1.21
C GLY A 90 13.18 -3.02 1.01
N MET A 91 13.26 -4.16 0.30
CA MET A 91 14.53 -4.81 -0.02
C MET A 91 15.38 -3.97 -0.98
N GLN A 92 14.79 -3.38 -2.01
CA GLN A 92 15.47 -2.52 -2.96
C GLN A 92 16.07 -1.29 -2.27
N ARG A 93 15.31 -0.66 -1.37
CA ARG A 93 15.80 0.47 -0.58
C ARG A 93 16.94 0.07 0.38
N GLU A 94 16.84 -1.07 1.06
CA GLU A 94 17.90 -1.55 1.94
C GLU A 94 19.20 -1.84 1.18
N GLU A 95 19.10 -2.32 -0.03
CA GLU A 95 20.27 -2.51 -0.87
C GLU A 95 20.89 -1.18 -1.31
N ALA A 96 20.05 -0.20 -1.68
CA ALA A 96 20.53 1.16 -1.97
C ALA A 96 21.23 1.81 -0.77
N ARG A 97 20.73 1.61 0.45
CA ARG A 97 21.36 2.11 1.69
C ARG A 97 22.76 1.56 1.92
N LYS A 98 23.03 0.34 1.46
CA LYS A 98 24.36 -0.28 1.59
C LYS A 98 25.34 0.19 0.52
N THR A 99 24.85 0.51 -0.68
CA THR A 99 25.67 0.85 -1.85
C THR A 99 25.88 2.35 -2.01
N ASP A 100 24.82 3.13 -1.81
CA ASP A 100 24.81 4.60 -1.89
C ASP A 100 23.73 5.16 -0.95
N GLY A 101 24.07 5.33 0.33
CA GLY A 101 23.16 5.80 1.37
C GLY A 101 22.58 7.20 1.14
N ASP A 102 23.19 8.00 0.27
CA ASP A 102 22.75 9.35 -0.06
C ASP A 102 21.83 9.41 -1.29
N SER A 103 21.67 8.31 -2.01
CA SER A 103 20.76 8.24 -3.15
C SER A 103 19.31 8.53 -2.75
N ARG A 104 18.52 9.02 -3.71
CA ARG A 104 17.07 9.23 -3.50
C ARG A 104 16.41 7.94 -3.01
N LEU A 105 16.74 6.82 -3.63
CA LEU A 105 16.19 5.50 -3.28
C LEU A 105 16.52 5.09 -1.83
N ALA A 106 17.75 5.32 -1.36
CA ALA A 106 18.16 5.02 0.01
C ALA A 106 17.40 5.85 1.06
N ARG A 107 17.03 7.10 0.72
CA ARG A 107 16.32 8.05 1.59
C ARG A 107 14.79 8.01 1.43
N GLN A 108 14.29 7.10 0.61
CA GLN A 108 12.87 6.94 0.35
C GLN A 108 12.10 6.52 1.61
N ILE A 109 10.92 7.10 1.83
CA ILE A 109 10.00 6.69 2.90
C ILE A 109 8.90 5.80 2.32
N ILE A 110 8.71 4.63 2.91
CA ILE A 110 7.75 3.63 2.45
C ILE A 110 6.67 3.42 3.51
N CYS A 111 5.43 3.68 3.14
CA CYS A 111 4.24 3.46 3.96
C CYS A 111 3.42 2.28 3.41
N GLY A 112 3.06 1.34 4.28
CA GLY A 112 2.07 0.30 3.98
C GLY A 112 0.79 0.51 4.77
N PHE A 113 -0.33 0.02 4.23
CA PHE A 113 -1.57 -0.07 4.97
C PHE A 113 -1.79 -1.49 5.49
N SER A 114 -2.42 -1.62 6.66
CA SER A 114 -2.94 -2.88 7.16
C SER A 114 -4.37 -2.72 7.66
N MET A 115 -5.13 -3.80 7.54
CA MET A 115 -6.46 -3.93 8.11
C MET A 115 -6.44 -5.14 9.01
N GLU A 116 -6.66 -4.91 10.30
CA GLU A 116 -6.57 -5.94 11.31
C GLU A 116 -7.84 -5.97 12.17
N THR A 117 -8.25 -7.16 12.53
CA THR A 117 -9.35 -7.37 13.44
C THR A 117 -8.89 -7.78 14.85
N GLN A 118 -7.65 -8.27 14.95
CA GLN A 118 -7.02 -8.73 16.20
C GLN A 118 -5.53 -8.43 16.16
N ASN A 119 -4.93 -8.17 17.32
CA ASN A 119 -3.49 -7.96 17.50
C ASN A 119 -2.89 -6.91 16.52
N LEU A 120 -3.64 -5.82 16.32
CA LEU A 120 -3.31 -4.77 15.34
C LEU A 120 -1.85 -4.28 15.47
N LEU A 121 -1.41 -3.93 16.68
CA LEU A 121 -0.06 -3.41 16.91
C LEU A 121 1.01 -4.47 16.61
N GLU A 122 0.85 -5.67 17.14
CA GLU A 122 1.82 -6.77 16.95
C GLU A 122 1.97 -7.16 15.48
N ASN A 123 0.84 -7.35 14.78
CA ASN A 123 0.85 -7.70 13.36
C ASN A 123 1.45 -6.60 12.49
N SER A 124 1.16 -5.33 12.82
CA SER A 124 1.70 -4.19 12.09
C SER A 124 3.20 -4.02 12.33
N ARG A 125 3.73 -4.25 13.55
CA ARG A 125 5.17 -4.26 13.83
C ARG A 125 5.89 -5.38 13.08
N LYS A 126 5.34 -6.60 13.08
CA LYS A 126 5.86 -7.70 12.26
C LYS A 126 5.90 -7.33 10.77
N LYS A 127 4.90 -6.57 10.29
CA LYS A 127 4.86 -6.11 8.90
C LYS A 127 5.95 -5.07 8.62
N LEU A 128 6.19 -4.11 9.53
CA LEU A 128 7.30 -3.14 9.43
C LEU A 128 8.63 -3.86 9.23
N GLU A 129 8.96 -4.76 10.14
CA GLU A 129 10.23 -5.49 10.14
C GLU A 129 10.36 -6.39 8.91
N LYS A 130 9.35 -7.23 8.66
CA LYS A 130 9.37 -8.20 7.55
C LYS A 130 9.45 -7.55 6.18
N LYS A 131 8.79 -6.39 6.01
CA LYS A 131 8.75 -5.66 4.73
C LYS A 131 9.82 -4.57 4.65
N LYS A 132 10.55 -4.31 5.73
CA LYS A 132 11.57 -3.25 5.82
C LYS A 132 11.02 -1.89 5.38
N ILE A 133 9.86 -1.52 5.90
CA ILE A 133 9.18 -0.25 5.63
C ILE A 133 9.21 0.64 6.86
N ASP A 134 8.89 1.93 6.71
CA ASP A 134 9.08 2.92 7.78
C ASP A 134 7.85 3.12 8.65
N ILE A 135 6.66 2.95 8.05
CA ILE A 135 5.41 3.19 8.74
C ILE A 135 4.30 2.28 8.21
N VAL A 136 3.44 1.83 9.09
CA VAL A 136 2.17 1.16 8.77
C VAL A 136 1.02 2.03 9.24
N ALA A 137 0.12 2.39 8.32
CA ALA A 137 -1.18 2.97 8.64
C ALA A 137 -2.17 1.81 8.87
N ALA A 138 -2.42 1.51 10.13
CA ALA A 138 -3.26 0.39 10.54
C ALA A 138 -4.70 0.82 10.77
N ASN A 139 -5.63 0.17 10.09
CA ASN A 139 -7.06 0.40 10.21
C ASN A 139 -7.68 -0.66 11.12
N ASN A 140 -8.36 -0.23 12.18
CA ASN A 140 -9.08 -1.11 13.08
C ASN A 140 -10.52 -1.32 12.57
N LEU A 141 -10.78 -2.46 11.97
CA LEU A 141 -12.11 -2.80 11.42
C LEU A 141 -13.20 -3.01 12.46
N LYS A 142 -12.86 -3.13 13.76
CA LYS A 142 -13.85 -3.28 14.84
C LYS A 142 -14.47 -1.96 15.29
N THR A 143 -13.90 -0.83 14.87
CA THR A 143 -14.40 0.48 15.28
C THR A 143 -15.53 0.93 14.34
N ALA A 144 -16.68 1.26 14.91
CA ALA A 144 -17.81 1.80 14.13
C ALA A 144 -17.40 3.10 13.42
N GLY A 145 -17.74 3.22 12.14
CA GLY A 145 -17.36 4.38 11.31
C GLY A 145 -15.94 4.30 10.71
N ALA A 146 -15.22 3.19 10.94
CA ALA A 146 -13.94 2.91 10.27
C ALA A 146 -14.11 1.85 9.18
N GLY A 147 -13.44 2.00 8.05
CA GLY A 147 -13.38 0.96 7.03
C GLY A 147 -13.90 1.34 5.65
N PHE A 148 -14.39 0.34 4.93
CA PHE A 148 -14.89 0.52 3.56
C PHE A 148 -16.27 1.18 3.53
N GLY A 149 -16.53 1.99 2.49
CA GLY A 149 -17.84 2.58 2.25
C GLY A 149 -18.25 3.71 3.20
N THR A 150 -17.34 4.17 4.05
CA THR A 150 -17.56 5.33 4.95
C THR A 150 -16.64 6.48 4.59
N ASP A 151 -17.00 7.71 4.91
CA ASP A 151 -16.18 8.90 4.70
C ASP A 151 -15.20 9.17 5.85
N THR A 152 -15.36 8.44 6.96
CA THR A 152 -14.48 8.53 8.13
C THR A 152 -13.58 7.31 8.27
N ASN A 153 -12.53 7.45 9.08
CA ASN A 153 -11.64 6.36 9.46
C ASN A 153 -11.07 6.55 10.87
N VAL A 154 -10.56 5.46 11.44
CA VAL A 154 -9.75 5.43 12.66
C VAL A 154 -8.46 4.73 12.32
N LEU A 155 -7.35 5.45 12.35
CA LEU A 155 -6.04 4.92 12.01
C LEU A 155 -5.10 4.96 13.21
N THR A 156 -4.25 3.96 13.31
CA THR A 156 -3.04 4.01 14.13
C THR A 156 -1.85 4.04 13.17
N LEU A 157 -1.02 5.07 13.27
CA LEU A 157 0.23 5.18 12.53
C LEU A 157 1.33 4.54 13.37
N ILE A 158 1.88 3.44 12.89
CA ILE A 158 2.83 2.61 13.61
C ILE A 158 4.18 2.74 12.93
N THR A 159 5.17 3.24 13.66
CA THR A 159 6.59 3.30 13.25
C THR A 159 7.42 2.33 14.09
N GLN A 160 8.73 2.33 13.91
CA GLN A 160 9.61 1.54 14.76
C GLN A 160 9.65 2.09 16.19
N ASP A 161 9.54 3.40 16.35
CA ASP A 161 9.77 4.11 17.62
C ASP A 161 8.48 4.46 18.36
N GLU A 162 7.38 4.68 17.65
CA GLU A 162 6.14 5.19 18.23
C GLU A 162 4.87 4.66 17.56
N ASP A 163 3.79 4.64 18.30
CA ASP A 163 2.41 4.38 17.83
C ASP A 163 1.58 5.65 18.04
N ILE A 164 1.06 6.20 16.95
CA ILE A 164 0.23 7.42 16.97
C ILE A 164 -1.20 7.04 16.66
N GLU A 165 -2.04 7.02 17.68
CA GLU A 165 -3.48 6.80 17.50
C GLU A 165 -4.15 8.10 17.02
N LEU A 166 -4.83 8.02 15.87
CA LEU A 166 -5.66 9.10 15.36
C LEU A 166 -7.11 8.85 15.80
N PRO A 167 -7.79 9.86 16.35
CA PRO A 167 -9.21 9.74 16.63
C PRO A 167 -10.00 9.57 15.33
N GLN A 168 -11.28 9.21 15.45
CA GLN A 168 -12.15 9.15 14.28
C GLN A 168 -12.23 10.53 13.62
N MET A 169 -11.89 10.58 12.33
CA MET A 169 -11.89 11.77 11.51
C MET A 169 -12.18 11.44 10.06
N SER A 170 -12.35 12.44 9.20
CA SER A 170 -12.53 12.22 7.76
C SER A 170 -11.30 11.52 7.15
N LYS A 171 -11.49 10.79 6.06
CA LYS A 171 -10.37 10.17 5.31
C LYS A 171 -9.38 11.21 4.78
N GLU A 172 -9.85 12.41 4.48
CA GLU A 172 -9.01 13.53 4.09
C GLU A 172 -8.11 14.00 5.23
N GLU A 173 -8.66 14.14 6.43
CA GLU A 173 -7.88 14.51 7.63
C GLU A 173 -6.89 13.41 7.99
N CYS A 174 -7.31 12.12 7.92
CA CYS A 174 -6.40 10.99 8.08
C CYS A 174 -5.21 11.06 7.11
N ALA A 175 -5.49 11.36 5.83
CA ALA A 175 -4.45 11.51 4.81
C ALA A 175 -3.50 12.68 5.14
N ASP A 176 -4.04 13.81 5.62
CA ASP A 176 -3.21 14.96 6.02
C ASP A 176 -2.32 14.63 7.23
N ARG A 177 -2.83 13.91 8.23
CA ARG A 177 -2.04 13.46 9.38
C ARG A 177 -0.93 12.50 8.96
N LEU A 178 -1.27 11.51 8.11
CA LEU A 178 -0.29 10.57 7.56
C LEU A 178 0.82 11.30 6.78
N LEU A 179 0.45 12.18 5.85
CA LEU A 179 1.42 12.96 5.06
C LEU A 179 2.33 13.82 5.94
N THR A 180 1.78 14.43 6.99
CA THR A 180 2.58 15.21 7.95
C THR A 180 3.61 14.32 8.65
N GLN A 181 3.24 13.11 9.04
CA GLN A 181 4.18 12.17 9.67
C GLN A 181 5.26 11.70 8.67
N LEU A 182 4.87 11.33 7.45
CA LEU A 182 5.82 10.91 6.40
C LEU A 182 6.86 12.00 6.08
N ILE A 183 6.43 13.26 5.98
CA ILE A 183 7.33 14.40 5.74
C ILE A 183 8.31 14.60 6.90
N LYS A 184 7.87 14.43 8.16
CA LYS A 184 8.76 14.50 9.34
C LYS A 184 9.84 13.42 9.33
N MET A 185 9.52 12.22 8.84
CA MET A 185 10.44 11.08 8.78
C MET A 185 11.51 11.23 7.69
N ARG A 186 11.30 12.15 6.74
CA ARG A 186 12.19 12.38 5.59
C ARG A 186 13.34 13.36 5.90
N LYS A 187 13.71 13.55 7.11
CA LYS A 187 14.79 14.49 7.52
C LYS A 187 16.16 14.02 7.05
#